data_d9efe0a530f6de94e3b90b1d33651aaa
#
_entry.id   d9efe0a530f6de94e3b90b1d33651aaa
#
_cell.length_a   1.000
_cell.length_b   1.000
_cell.length_c   1.000
_cell.angle_alpha   90.00
_cell.angle_beta   90.00
_cell.angle_gamma   90.00
#
_symmetry.space_group_name_H-M   'P 1'
#
loop_
_entity.id
_entity.type
_entity.pdbx_description
1 polymer ?
#
loop_
_entity_poly.entity_id
_entity_poly.type
_entity_poly.pdbx_seq_one_letter_code
_entity_poly.pdbx_strand_id
1 'polypeptide(L)'
;INGDARPSPDAYTPERTIHSADLDIEGELNTPKDIVVDSNNNVYIADTGNNRILAFTEYFNFRFEISKFVNGEGVDDSFSNPSGCFVTDDSIYVADTDNKRIVVFDLEGNFKRIFEEPRADVMPDDSVYRPIALAVDRANRIYVVSSTTYMGVIVLDSDGQFQNFIGAQMASYNLLDLFWQRFQNEEQRNSNNSIVSTEYNNITIDEDNFL
;
A
#
# COMPACT_ATOMS: atom_id res chain seq x y z
N ILE A 1 9.11 -40.25 15.91
CA ILE A 1 8.42 -38.98 15.57
C ILE A 1 7.05 -39.38 15.14
N ASN A 2 6.07 -39.36 16.05
CA ASN A 2 4.69 -39.60 15.76
C ASN A 2 4.17 -38.41 14.96
N GLY A 3 3.94 -38.60 13.66
CA GLY A 3 3.32 -37.61 12.79
C GLY A 3 1.81 -37.57 13.06
N ASP A 4 1.39 -36.91 14.12
CA ASP A 4 -0.01 -36.56 14.27
C ASP A 4 -0.35 -35.57 13.15
N ALA A 5 -1.21 -35.98 12.23
CA ALA A 5 -1.73 -35.10 11.20
C ALA A 5 -2.51 -33.97 11.90
N ARG A 6 -1.98 -32.75 11.83
CA ARG A 6 -2.75 -31.58 12.25
C ARG A 6 -3.90 -31.41 11.24
N PRO A 7 -5.13 -31.20 11.72
CA PRO A 7 -6.22 -30.87 10.80
C PRO A 7 -5.82 -29.68 9.96
N SER A 8 -5.98 -29.79 8.64
CA SER A 8 -5.90 -28.62 7.76
C SER A 8 -6.98 -27.62 8.19
N PRO A 9 -6.73 -26.31 8.20
CA PRO A 9 -7.80 -25.34 8.37
C PRO A 9 -8.92 -25.65 7.36
N ASP A 10 -10.16 -25.43 7.77
CA ASP A 10 -11.30 -25.60 6.89
C ASP A 10 -11.09 -24.77 5.63
N ALA A 11 -11.38 -25.36 4.47
CA ALA A 11 -11.28 -24.63 3.21
C ALA A 11 -12.27 -23.46 3.21
N TYR A 12 -11.82 -22.28 2.77
CA TYR A 12 -12.72 -21.16 2.54
C TYR A 12 -13.77 -21.57 1.50
N THR A 13 -15.04 -21.48 1.86
CA THR A 13 -16.14 -21.65 0.93
C THR A 13 -16.71 -20.28 0.56
N PRO A 14 -16.90 -19.98 -0.74
CA PRO A 14 -17.52 -18.72 -1.13
C PRO A 14 -18.96 -18.68 -0.60
N GLU A 15 -19.27 -17.64 0.18
CA GLU A 15 -20.60 -17.45 0.74
C GLU A 15 -21.53 -16.80 -0.30
N ARG A 16 -21.03 -15.72 -0.94
CA ARG A 16 -21.77 -14.99 -1.98
C ARG A 16 -20.84 -14.21 -2.87
N THR A 17 -21.32 -13.83 -4.04
CA THR A 17 -20.69 -12.83 -4.91
C THR A 17 -21.48 -11.53 -4.79
N ILE A 18 -20.77 -10.40 -4.69
CA ILE A 18 -21.35 -9.06 -4.63
C ILE A 18 -20.98 -8.36 -5.94
N HIS A 19 -21.97 -7.89 -6.67
CA HIS A 19 -21.79 -7.11 -7.88
C HIS A 19 -22.01 -5.63 -7.61
N SER A 20 -21.51 -4.76 -8.47
CA SER A 20 -21.72 -3.30 -8.34
C SER A 20 -23.21 -2.94 -8.25
N ALA A 21 -24.09 -3.72 -8.92
CA ALA A 21 -25.54 -3.52 -8.87
C ALA A 21 -26.17 -3.86 -7.49
N ASP A 22 -25.46 -4.59 -6.64
CA ASP A 22 -25.90 -4.92 -5.28
C ASP A 22 -25.48 -3.85 -4.26
N LEU A 23 -24.60 -2.92 -4.69
CA LEU A 23 -24.10 -1.82 -3.89
C LEU A 23 -24.92 -0.55 -4.21
N ASP A 24 -25.31 0.17 -3.18
CA ASP A 24 -26.03 1.46 -3.33
C ASP A 24 -25.01 2.58 -3.58
N ILE A 25 -24.30 2.51 -4.71
CA ILE A 25 -23.26 3.46 -5.12
C ILE A 25 -23.62 4.11 -6.44
N GLU A 26 -23.07 5.30 -6.70
CA GLU A 26 -23.18 5.93 -8.00
C GLU A 26 -22.26 5.24 -9.01
N GLY A 27 -22.83 4.72 -10.10
CA GLY A 27 -22.10 4.01 -11.16
C GLY A 27 -21.66 2.60 -10.76
N GLU A 28 -20.64 2.10 -11.42
CA GLU A 28 -20.05 0.77 -11.21
C GLU A 28 -18.63 0.89 -10.62
N LEU A 29 -18.14 -0.17 -10.00
CA LEU A 29 -16.73 -0.29 -9.63
C LEU A 29 -15.88 -0.32 -10.91
N ASN A 30 -14.77 0.42 -10.89
CA ASN A 30 -13.84 0.49 -12.01
C ASN A 30 -12.42 0.17 -11.54
N THR A 31 -11.93 -0.99 -11.92
CA THR A 31 -10.57 -1.45 -11.57
C THR A 31 -10.21 -1.25 -10.10
N PRO A 32 -11.04 -1.72 -9.14
CA PRO A 32 -10.70 -1.65 -7.72
C PRO A 32 -9.39 -2.42 -7.48
N LYS A 33 -8.47 -1.85 -6.70
CA LYS A 33 -7.16 -2.45 -6.46
C LYS A 33 -6.99 -2.96 -5.04
N ASP A 34 -7.74 -2.43 -4.11
CA ASP A 34 -7.58 -2.81 -2.71
C ASP A 34 -8.92 -2.85 -1.97
N ILE A 35 -8.98 -3.71 -0.97
CA ILE A 35 -10.09 -3.87 -0.05
C ILE A 35 -9.56 -4.14 1.34
N VAL A 36 -10.03 -3.39 2.32
CA VAL A 36 -9.65 -3.56 3.72
C VAL A 36 -10.89 -3.58 4.61
N VAL A 37 -10.78 -4.29 5.74
CA VAL A 37 -11.85 -4.41 6.74
C VAL A 37 -11.32 -3.84 8.05
N ASP A 38 -12.10 -2.98 8.72
CA ASP A 38 -11.74 -2.44 10.03
C ASP A 38 -12.13 -3.40 11.19
N SER A 39 -11.77 -3.03 12.41
CA SER A 39 -12.09 -3.81 13.63
C SER A 39 -13.58 -3.95 13.91
N ASN A 40 -14.44 -3.16 13.26
CA ASN A 40 -15.90 -3.22 13.35
C ASN A 40 -16.53 -3.95 12.15
N ASN A 41 -15.73 -4.65 11.34
CA ASN A 41 -16.12 -5.31 10.09
C ASN A 41 -16.67 -4.36 9.00
N ASN A 42 -16.43 -3.05 9.08
CA ASN A 42 -16.73 -2.17 7.96
C ASN A 42 -15.71 -2.42 6.84
N VAL A 43 -16.19 -2.34 5.61
CA VAL A 43 -15.42 -2.63 4.40
C VAL A 43 -15.10 -1.34 3.67
N TYR A 44 -13.84 -1.18 3.28
CA TYR A 44 -13.37 -0.04 2.49
C TYR A 44 -12.75 -0.54 1.20
N ILE A 45 -13.10 0.09 0.09
CA ILE A 45 -12.65 -0.31 -1.25
C ILE A 45 -11.96 0.88 -1.92
N ALA A 46 -10.73 0.66 -2.38
CA ALA A 46 -10.05 1.60 -3.27
C ALA A 46 -10.55 1.37 -4.71
N ASP A 47 -11.56 2.11 -5.12
CA ASP A 47 -12.14 2.09 -6.47
C ASP A 47 -11.32 2.99 -7.39
N THR A 48 -10.13 2.47 -7.72
CA THR A 48 -9.00 3.19 -8.30
C THR A 48 -9.34 3.88 -9.59
N GLY A 49 -10.01 3.20 -10.52
CA GLY A 49 -10.35 3.76 -11.83
C GLY A 49 -11.40 4.86 -11.78
N ASN A 50 -12.12 5.00 -10.66
CA ASN A 50 -13.05 6.10 -10.38
C ASN A 50 -12.46 7.16 -9.45
N ASN A 51 -11.19 7.02 -9.04
CA ASN A 51 -10.49 7.95 -8.13
C ASN A 51 -11.26 8.18 -6.82
N ARG A 52 -11.75 7.11 -6.19
CA ARG A 52 -12.54 7.20 -4.97
C ARG A 52 -12.25 6.06 -4.00
N ILE A 53 -12.56 6.32 -2.71
CA ILE A 53 -12.66 5.30 -1.67
C ILE A 53 -14.13 5.16 -1.31
N LEU A 54 -14.62 3.92 -1.26
CA LEU A 54 -15.97 3.58 -0.86
C LEU A 54 -15.95 2.90 0.50
N ALA A 55 -16.86 3.29 1.39
CA ALA A 55 -17.03 2.68 2.70
C ALA A 55 -18.41 2.03 2.84
N PHE A 56 -18.42 0.82 3.40
CA PHE A 56 -19.61 0.01 3.61
C PHE A 56 -19.63 -0.55 5.03
N THR A 57 -20.81 -0.97 5.48
CA THR A 57 -20.94 -1.81 6.68
C THR A 57 -20.50 -3.25 6.38
N GLU A 58 -20.44 -4.12 7.41
CA GLU A 58 -20.19 -5.57 7.27
C GLU A 58 -21.17 -6.28 6.31
N TYR A 59 -22.37 -5.72 6.12
CA TYR A 59 -23.40 -6.26 5.21
C TYR A 59 -23.38 -5.61 3.83
N PHE A 60 -22.35 -4.81 3.51
CA PHE A 60 -22.19 -4.02 2.28
C PHE A 60 -23.28 -2.97 2.07
N ASN A 61 -23.90 -2.45 3.14
CA ASN A 61 -24.69 -1.23 3.03
C ASN A 61 -23.76 -0.03 2.91
N PHE A 62 -24.01 0.81 1.92
CA PHE A 62 -23.22 2.01 1.66
C PHE A 62 -23.21 2.95 2.87
N ARG A 63 -22.05 3.48 3.22
CA ARG A 63 -21.86 4.48 4.28
C ARG A 63 -21.52 5.84 3.70
N PHE A 64 -20.42 5.91 2.97
CA PHE A 64 -19.95 7.14 2.32
C PHE A 64 -18.95 6.85 1.22
N GLU A 65 -18.70 7.88 0.42
CA GLU A 65 -17.66 7.95 -0.61
C GLU A 65 -16.72 9.11 -0.30
N ILE A 66 -15.42 8.91 -0.53
CA ILE A 66 -14.43 9.97 -0.56
C ILE A 66 -13.87 10.02 -1.99
N SER A 67 -14.21 11.05 -2.75
CA SER A 67 -13.66 11.32 -4.09
C SER A 67 -13.07 12.73 -4.17
N LYS A 68 -13.64 13.66 -3.39
CA LYS A 68 -13.21 15.05 -3.25
C LYS A 68 -13.21 15.43 -1.77
N PHE A 69 -12.28 16.28 -1.40
CA PHE A 69 -12.16 16.77 -0.01
C PHE A 69 -11.53 18.17 -0.01
N VAL A 70 -11.68 18.87 1.11
CA VAL A 70 -10.96 20.13 1.33
C VAL A 70 -9.72 19.80 2.15
N ASN A 71 -8.54 20.13 1.62
CA ASN A 71 -7.27 19.84 2.28
C ASN A 71 -6.96 20.81 3.43
N GLY A 72 -5.82 20.62 4.11
CA GLY A 72 -5.42 21.45 5.25
C GLY A 72 -5.18 22.92 4.96
N GLU A 73 -5.05 23.31 3.69
CA GLU A 73 -4.94 24.69 3.23
C GLU A 73 -6.30 25.33 2.88
N GLY A 74 -7.39 24.56 3.01
CA GLY A 74 -8.73 25.01 2.67
C GLY A 74 -9.02 24.98 1.16
N VAL A 75 -8.26 24.20 0.39
CA VAL A 75 -8.39 24.08 -1.06
C VAL A 75 -9.08 22.76 -1.42
N ASP A 76 -9.94 22.82 -2.43
CA ASP A 76 -10.56 21.63 -3.02
C ASP A 76 -9.48 20.71 -3.62
N ASP A 77 -9.52 19.43 -3.27
CA ASP A 77 -8.55 18.43 -3.63
C ASP A 77 -9.25 17.10 -3.98
N SER A 78 -8.53 16.20 -4.64
CA SER A 78 -9.05 14.90 -5.07
C SER A 78 -7.95 13.87 -5.23
N PHE A 79 -8.32 12.59 -5.29
CA PHE A 79 -7.39 11.51 -5.57
C PHE A 79 -7.00 11.44 -7.05
N SER A 80 -5.83 10.86 -7.29
CA SER A 80 -5.38 10.42 -8.61
C SER A 80 -4.84 8.99 -8.50
N ASN A 81 -5.61 8.01 -8.99
CA ASN A 81 -5.26 6.60 -8.99
C ASN A 81 -4.98 6.03 -7.56
N PRO A 82 -5.90 6.21 -6.58
CA PRO A 82 -5.72 5.66 -5.23
C PRO A 82 -5.66 4.14 -5.32
N SER A 83 -4.52 3.54 -4.95
CA SER A 83 -4.26 2.11 -5.21
C SER A 83 -4.31 1.23 -3.98
N GLY A 84 -4.14 1.81 -2.78
CA GLY A 84 -4.18 1.08 -1.53
C GLY A 84 -4.86 1.88 -0.44
N CYS A 85 -5.44 1.19 0.51
CA CYS A 85 -5.99 1.78 1.72
C CYS A 85 -5.67 0.92 2.94
N PHE A 86 -5.61 1.54 4.10
CA PHE A 86 -5.46 0.88 5.38
C PHE A 86 -6.29 1.62 6.43
N VAL A 87 -6.88 0.88 7.35
CA VAL A 87 -7.75 1.47 8.37
C VAL A 87 -7.26 1.07 9.75
N THR A 88 -7.07 2.08 10.59
CA THR A 88 -6.81 1.93 12.03
C THR A 88 -8.10 2.17 12.83
N ASP A 89 -8.02 2.11 14.15
CA ASP A 89 -9.18 2.34 15.01
C ASP A 89 -9.74 3.78 14.91
N ASP A 90 -8.98 4.73 14.30
CA ASP A 90 -9.35 6.15 14.27
C ASP A 90 -9.11 6.84 12.91
N SER A 91 -8.55 6.15 11.93
CA SER A 91 -8.12 6.78 10.68
C SER A 91 -8.15 5.84 9.48
N ILE A 92 -8.45 6.43 8.33
CA ILE A 92 -8.36 5.81 7.01
C ILE A 92 -7.14 6.42 6.32
N TYR A 93 -6.19 5.58 5.91
CA TYR A 93 -5.01 5.97 5.17
C TYR A 93 -5.17 5.54 3.71
N VAL A 94 -4.90 6.43 2.77
CA VAL A 94 -5.06 6.19 1.32
C VAL A 94 -3.76 6.44 0.61
N ALA A 95 -3.25 5.44 -0.11
CA ALA A 95 -2.13 5.58 -1.02
C ALA A 95 -2.61 6.25 -2.32
N ASP A 96 -2.46 7.57 -2.42
CA ASP A 96 -2.84 8.41 -3.56
C ASP A 96 -1.68 8.43 -4.57
N THR A 97 -1.60 7.34 -5.34
CA THR A 97 -0.42 6.87 -6.08
C THR A 97 0.15 7.89 -7.05
N ASP A 98 -0.70 8.46 -7.92
CA ASP A 98 -0.22 9.37 -8.96
C ASP A 98 0.00 10.80 -8.43
N ASN A 99 -0.61 11.14 -7.31
CA ASN A 99 -0.31 12.36 -6.55
C ASN A 99 0.90 12.19 -5.62
N LYS A 100 1.51 10.99 -5.56
CA LYS A 100 2.74 10.68 -4.80
C LYS A 100 2.65 11.01 -3.31
N ARG A 101 1.52 10.71 -2.69
CA ARG A 101 1.24 11.06 -1.30
C ARG A 101 0.39 10.01 -0.61
N ILE A 102 0.30 10.12 0.71
CA ILE A 102 -0.69 9.40 1.51
C ILE A 102 -1.65 10.44 2.09
N VAL A 103 -2.95 10.24 1.93
CA VAL A 103 -3.98 11.10 2.49
C VAL A 103 -4.67 10.37 3.63
N VAL A 104 -4.90 11.07 4.74
CA VAL A 104 -5.50 10.50 5.94
C VAL A 104 -6.82 11.19 6.24
N PHE A 105 -7.83 10.37 6.54
CA PHE A 105 -9.19 10.79 6.93
C PHE A 105 -9.55 10.18 8.28
N ASP A 106 -10.58 10.73 8.93
CA ASP A 106 -11.25 10.05 10.03
C ASP A 106 -12.17 8.91 9.51
N LEU A 107 -12.79 8.16 10.42
CA LEU A 107 -13.69 7.03 10.07
C LEU A 107 -15.03 7.48 9.47
N GLU A 108 -15.32 8.76 9.48
CA GLU A 108 -16.47 9.44 8.85
C GLU A 108 -16.14 9.98 7.45
N GLY A 109 -14.84 9.91 7.03
CA GLY A 109 -14.39 10.40 5.74
C GLY A 109 -13.98 11.87 5.71
N ASN A 110 -13.84 12.53 6.86
CA ASN A 110 -13.36 13.91 6.92
C ASN A 110 -11.84 13.95 6.86
N PHE A 111 -11.29 14.89 6.13
CA PHE A 111 -9.85 15.08 5.97
C PHE A 111 -9.14 15.34 7.31
N LYS A 112 -8.01 14.66 7.54
CA LYS A 112 -7.14 14.86 8.70
C LYS A 112 -5.79 15.47 8.30
N ARG A 113 -5.04 14.83 7.39
CA ARG A 113 -3.70 15.28 6.95
C ARG A 113 -3.26 14.64 5.64
N ILE A 114 -2.17 15.17 5.10
CA ILE A 114 -1.42 14.58 3.98
C ILE A 114 0.01 14.30 4.44
N PHE A 115 0.55 13.17 3.99
CA PHE A 115 1.97 12.87 4.02
C PHE A 115 2.47 12.92 2.58
N GLU A 116 3.29 13.92 2.30
CA GLU A 116 3.92 14.10 0.99
C GLU A 116 5.05 13.08 0.75
N GLU A 117 5.62 13.08 -0.43
CA GLU A 117 6.77 12.25 -0.79
C GLU A 117 7.89 12.40 0.26
N PRO A 118 8.30 11.31 0.93
CA PRO A 118 9.35 11.39 1.93
C PRO A 118 10.70 11.74 1.28
N ARG A 119 11.49 12.56 1.96
CA ARG A 119 12.83 12.92 1.53
C ARG A 119 13.85 12.37 2.51
N ALA A 120 14.87 11.72 1.98
CA ALA A 120 16.01 11.26 2.76
C ALA A 120 17.27 11.20 1.90
N ASP A 121 18.42 11.53 2.47
CA ASP A 121 19.71 11.49 1.76
C ASP A 121 20.09 10.10 1.21
N VAL A 122 19.45 9.06 1.76
CA VAL A 122 19.65 7.66 1.32
C VAL A 122 18.78 7.27 0.13
N MET A 123 17.83 8.10 -0.27
CA MET A 123 17.01 7.88 -1.47
C MET A 123 17.78 8.40 -2.70
N PRO A 124 17.84 7.63 -3.79
CA PRO A 124 18.42 8.13 -5.04
C PRO A 124 17.67 9.38 -5.53
N ASP A 125 18.41 10.35 -6.07
CA ASP A 125 17.84 11.61 -6.60
C ASP A 125 16.83 11.41 -7.72
N ASP A 126 16.91 10.27 -8.43
CA ASP A 126 16.02 9.85 -9.51
C ASP A 126 14.90 8.90 -9.05
N SER A 127 14.80 8.62 -7.75
CA SER A 127 13.71 7.80 -7.22
C SER A 127 12.37 8.49 -7.40
N VAL A 128 11.39 7.73 -7.87
CA VAL A 128 10.02 8.21 -8.00
C VAL A 128 9.19 7.56 -6.90
N TYR A 129 8.59 8.35 -6.02
CA TYR A 129 7.69 7.83 -5.00
C TYR A 129 6.31 7.56 -5.61
N ARG A 130 5.88 6.31 -5.58
CA ARG A 130 4.53 5.89 -6.05
C ARG A 130 3.96 4.89 -5.05
N PRO A 131 3.33 5.34 -3.98
CA PRO A 131 2.74 4.47 -2.97
C PRO A 131 1.60 3.66 -3.60
N ILE A 132 1.64 2.32 -3.47
CA ILE A 132 0.61 1.42 -4.00
C ILE A 132 -0.08 0.62 -2.92
N ALA A 133 0.57 0.37 -1.80
CA ALA A 133 0.01 -0.27 -0.63
C ALA A 133 0.66 0.29 0.62
N LEU A 134 -0.03 0.22 1.73
CA LEU A 134 0.47 0.70 3.01
C LEU A 134 -0.13 -0.08 4.18
N ALA A 135 0.57 -0.07 5.30
CA ALA A 135 0.08 -0.58 6.58
C ALA A 135 0.53 0.37 7.71
N VAL A 136 -0.19 0.40 8.81
CA VAL A 136 0.11 1.26 9.95
C VAL A 136 0.10 0.42 11.21
N ASP A 137 1.17 0.49 12.00
CA ASP A 137 1.29 -0.26 13.24
C ASP A 137 0.68 0.50 14.45
N ARG A 138 0.65 -0.17 15.60
CA ARG A 138 0.12 0.42 16.84
C ARG A 138 0.94 1.60 17.37
N ALA A 139 2.16 1.80 16.89
CA ALA A 139 2.99 2.97 17.19
C ALA A 139 2.79 4.11 16.17
N ASN A 140 1.79 3.98 15.28
CA ASN A 140 1.51 4.89 14.16
C ASN A 140 2.69 5.04 13.18
N ARG A 141 3.57 4.03 13.07
CA ARG A 141 4.54 3.99 11.99
C ARG A 141 3.85 3.51 10.72
N ILE A 142 4.17 4.15 9.61
CA ILE A 142 3.56 3.87 8.31
C ILE A 142 4.56 3.09 7.47
N TYR A 143 4.15 1.94 7.00
CA TYR A 143 4.92 1.06 6.13
C TYR A 143 4.37 1.19 4.72
N VAL A 144 5.18 1.64 3.78
CA VAL A 144 4.74 1.98 2.43
C VAL A 144 5.45 1.13 1.40
N VAL A 145 4.67 0.46 0.56
CA VAL A 145 5.16 -0.16 -0.66
C VAL A 145 5.04 0.84 -1.79
N SER A 146 6.17 1.19 -2.40
CA SER A 146 6.21 2.04 -3.59
C SER A 146 6.60 1.21 -4.80
N SER A 147 5.84 1.31 -5.90
CA SER A 147 6.03 0.49 -7.10
C SER A 147 7.36 0.71 -7.81
N THR A 148 8.09 1.75 -7.45
CA THR A 148 9.34 2.15 -8.10
C THR A 148 10.56 2.06 -7.18
N THR A 149 10.37 1.65 -5.92
CA THR A 149 11.45 1.59 -4.94
C THR A 149 12.03 0.18 -4.87
N TYR A 150 13.29 0.01 -5.27
CA TYR A 150 14.04 -1.26 -5.18
C TYR A 150 14.56 -1.56 -3.77
N MET A 151 14.41 -0.63 -2.84
CA MET A 151 15.01 -0.68 -1.51
C MET A 151 14.11 -1.32 -0.45
N GLY A 152 13.01 -1.96 -0.88
CA GLY A 152 12.06 -2.61 0.04
C GLY A 152 10.93 -1.68 0.47
N VAL A 153 10.37 -1.97 1.65
CA VAL A 153 9.28 -1.20 2.23
C VAL A 153 9.82 0.05 2.91
N ILE A 154 9.28 1.21 2.58
CA ILE A 154 9.61 2.50 3.20
C ILE A 154 8.91 2.56 4.57
N VAL A 155 9.64 2.91 5.61
CA VAL A 155 9.09 3.13 6.94
C VAL A 155 9.12 4.61 7.28
N LEU A 156 7.94 5.15 7.60
CA LEU A 156 7.77 6.52 8.07
C LEU A 156 7.33 6.51 9.54
N ASP A 157 7.67 7.55 10.28
CA ASP A 157 7.10 7.75 11.62
C ASP A 157 5.68 8.34 11.55
N SER A 158 5.10 8.61 12.73
CA SER A 158 3.75 9.18 12.86
C SER A 158 3.59 10.58 12.23
N ASP A 159 4.68 11.27 11.94
CA ASP A 159 4.70 12.58 11.31
C ASP A 159 5.03 12.50 9.80
N GLY A 160 5.18 11.27 9.27
CA GLY A 160 5.48 11.02 7.87
C GLY A 160 6.96 11.20 7.53
N GLN A 161 7.85 11.30 8.53
CA GLN A 161 9.27 11.42 8.29
C GLN A 161 9.89 10.05 8.03
N PHE A 162 10.77 9.99 7.03
CA PHE A 162 11.49 8.77 6.71
C PHE A 162 12.32 8.26 7.90
N GLN A 163 12.20 6.98 8.20
CA GLN A 163 12.97 6.32 9.24
C GLN A 163 14.00 5.35 8.64
N ASN A 164 13.55 4.37 7.88
CA ASN A 164 14.40 3.36 7.27
C ASN A 164 13.69 2.62 6.13
N PHE A 165 14.40 1.64 5.54
CA PHE A 165 13.82 0.63 4.66
C PHE A 165 13.81 -0.73 5.35
N ILE A 166 12.77 -1.55 5.12
CA ILE A 166 12.68 -2.94 5.55
C ILE A 166 12.67 -3.84 4.33
N GLY A 167 13.36 -4.99 4.42
CA GLY A 167 13.39 -5.98 3.33
C GLY A 167 14.25 -5.55 2.14
N ALA A 168 15.03 -4.48 2.27
CA ALA A 168 16.00 -4.10 1.26
C ALA A 168 16.96 -5.26 1.00
N GLN A 169 16.92 -5.84 -0.19
CA GLN A 169 17.98 -6.72 -0.63
C GLN A 169 19.21 -5.83 -0.87
N MET A 170 20.11 -5.77 0.10
CA MET A 170 21.45 -5.27 -0.20
C MET A 170 22.05 -6.22 -1.24
N ALA A 171 22.13 -5.76 -2.48
CA ALA A 171 23.01 -6.38 -3.43
C ALA A 171 24.41 -6.27 -2.82
N SER A 172 24.89 -7.34 -2.20
CA SER A 172 26.27 -7.40 -1.74
C SER A 172 27.13 -7.45 -3.01
N TYR A 173 27.52 -6.26 -3.48
CA TYR A 173 28.54 -6.18 -4.51
C TYR A 173 29.82 -6.72 -3.89
N ASN A 174 30.12 -7.97 -4.20
CA ASN A 174 31.40 -8.53 -3.90
C ASN A 174 32.42 -7.73 -4.74
N LEU A 175 33.47 -7.18 -4.11
CA LEU A 175 34.52 -6.45 -4.83
C LEU A 175 35.11 -7.27 -5.99
N LEU A 176 35.05 -8.60 -5.90
CA LEU A 176 35.41 -9.52 -6.97
C LEU A 176 34.42 -9.43 -8.15
N ASP A 177 33.14 -9.24 -7.93
CA ASP A 177 32.13 -9.12 -9.00
C ASP A 177 32.31 -7.81 -9.76
N LEU A 178 32.64 -6.71 -9.06
CA LEU A 178 33.00 -5.43 -9.68
C LEU A 178 34.29 -5.54 -10.51
N PHE A 179 35.24 -6.32 -10.04
CA PHE A 179 36.49 -6.57 -10.78
C PHE A 179 36.20 -7.39 -12.04
N TRP A 180 35.38 -8.44 -11.98
CA TRP A 180 35.03 -9.28 -13.11
C TRP A 180 34.09 -8.56 -14.10
N GLN A 181 33.19 -7.66 -13.67
CA GLN A 181 32.36 -6.84 -14.55
C GLN A 181 33.19 -5.97 -15.51
N ARG A 182 34.41 -5.59 -15.11
CA ARG A 182 35.33 -4.80 -15.95
C ARG A 182 35.87 -5.57 -17.17
N PHE A 183 35.79 -6.90 -17.13
CA PHE A 183 36.27 -7.80 -18.20
C PHE A 183 35.13 -8.45 -18.99
N GLN A 184 33.88 -8.18 -18.68
CA GLN A 184 32.73 -8.71 -19.39
C GLN A 184 32.33 -7.82 -20.57
N ASN A 185 31.92 -8.46 -21.68
CA ASN A 185 31.37 -7.79 -22.85
C ASN A 185 29.96 -7.27 -22.58
N GLU A 186 29.46 -6.28 -23.35
CA GLU A 186 28.15 -5.63 -23.15
C GLU A 186 26.96 -6.62 -23.14
N GLU A 187 27.00 -7.69 -23.92
CA GLU A 187 25.98 -8.74 -23.94
C GLU A 187 25.95 -9.56 -22.65
N GLN A 188 27.09 -9.79 -22.02
CA GLN A 188 27.19 -10.48 -20.73
C GLN A 188 26.79 -9.59 -19.56
N ARG A 189 27.00 -8.27 -19.67
CA ARG A 189 26.52 -7.29 -18.70
C ARG A 189 24.99 -7.25 -18.64
N ASN A 190 24.33 -7.26 -19.80
CA ASN A 190 22.88 -7.20 -19.90
C ASN A 190 22.18 -8.49 -19.42
N SER A 191 22.84 -9.65 -19.54
CA SER A 191 22.28 -10.92 -19.06
C SER A 191 22.48 -11.15 -17.56
N ASN A 192 23.47 -10.53 -16.93
CA ASN A 192 23.73 -10.62 -15.49
C ASN A 192 22.97 -9.58 -14.66
N ASN A 193 22.38 -8.57 -15.29
CA ASN A 193 21.60 -7.53 -14.63
C ASN A 193 20.12 -7.90 -14.40
N SER A 194 19.73 -9.15 -14.54
CA SER A 194 18.45 -9.61 -14.03
C SER A 194 18.54 -9.85 -12.50
N ILE A 195 18.82 -8.80 -11.74
CA ILE A 195 18.35 -8.75 -10.36
C ILE A 195 16.83 -8.71 -10.51
N VAL A 196 16.19 -9.87 -10.32
CA VAL A 196 14.74 -9.93 -10.15
C VAL A 196 14.48 -9.17 -8.86
N SER A 197 14.15 -7.89 -8.98
CA SER A 197 13.64 -7.13 -7.86
C SER A 197 12.37 -7.85 -7.40
N THR A 198 12.34 -8.28 -6.15
CA THR A 198 11.10 -8.78 -5.56
C THR A 198 10.19 -7.56 -5.45
N GLU A 199 9.26 -7.42 -6.38
CA GLU A 199 8.26 -6.37 -6.32
C GLU A 199 7.27 -6.74 -5.22
N TYR A 200 7.25 -5.94 -4.18
CA TYR A 200 6.21 -6.02 -3.16
C TYR A 200 4.93 -5.41 -3.75
N ASN A 201 3.84 -6.17 -3.75
CA ASN A 201 2.56 -5.72 -4.32
C ASN A 201 1.56 -5.31 -3.25
N ASN A 202 1.75 -5.83 -2.04
CA ASN A 202 0.86 -5.58 -0.92
C ASN A 202 1.62 -5.72 0.41
N ILE A 203 1.04 -5.19 1.47
CA ILE A 203 1.56 -5.26 2.83
C ILE A 203 0.40 -5.30 3.81
N THR A 204 0.53 -6.10 4.84
CA THR A 204 -0.43 -6.16 5.95
C THR A 204 0.29 -6.31 7.27
N ILE A 205 -0.36 -5.92 8.33
CA ILE A 205 0.10 -6.11 9.72
C ILE A 205 -0.93 -6.99 10.43
N ASP A 206 -0.46 -8.01 11.14
CA ASP A 206 -1.32 -8.86 11.94
C ASP A 206 -1.63 -8.24 13.33
N GLU A 207 -2.47 -8.93 14.11
CA GLU A 207 -2.88 -8.49 15.46
C GLU A 207 -1.70 -8.41 16.44
N ASP A 208 -0.62 -9.16 16.18
CA ASP A 208 0.61 -9.16 16.98
C ASP A 208 1.63 -8.11 16.51
N ASN A 209 1.25 -7.27 15.54
CA ASN A 209 2.08 -6.19 14.97
C ASN A 209 3.27 -6.68 14.13
N PHE A 210 3.13 -7.86 13.48
CA PHE A 210 4.08 -8.38 12.50
C PHE A 210 3.67 -8.01 11.07
N LEU A 211 4.69 -7.62 10.26
CA LEU A 211 4.58 -7.33 8.83
C LEU A 211 4.64 -8.60 8.00
#